data_069e0d9f59999ba693601d903c8b734d
#
_entry.id   069e0d9f59999ba693601d903c8b734d
#
_cell.length_a   1.000
_cell.length_b   1.000
_cell.length_c   1.000
_cell.angle_alpha   90.00
_cell.angle_beta   90.00
_cell.angle_gamma   90.00
#
_symmetry.space_group_name_H-M   'P 1'
#
loop_
_entity.id
_entity.type
_entity.pdbx_description
1 polymer ?
#
loop_
_entity_poly.entity_id
_entity_poly.type
_entity_poly.pdbx_seq_one_letter_code
_entity_poly.pdbx_strand_id
1 'polypeptide(L)'
;MTDEDAKTCVRWLRLNAHIERLQARWARLEAWLVKEHSWSQLSGPERRALPRAQELADIDSCLDLLFEKRDALLAAMPAAGSPNLESVIAKLAVTERLIWPDDHPEAHALIAGSVQDLLALTQRGAQAPS
;
A
#
# COMPACT_ATOMS: atom_id res chain seq x y z
N MET A 1 -15.81 -14.77 -17.75
CA MET A 1 -15.10 -15.32 -16.57
C MET A 1 -14.52 -14.19 -15.75
N THR A 2 -14.85 -14.18 -14.49
CA THR A 2 -14.41 -13.10 -13.60
C THR A 2 -12.97 -13.33 -13.18
N ASP A 3 -12.15 -12.31 -13.35
CA ASP A 3 -10.76 -12.37 -12.92
C ASP A 3 -10.68 -12.01 -11.45
N GLU A 4 -10.93 -12.98 -10.57
CA GLU A 4 -10.89 -12.78 -9.13
C GLU A 4 -9.49 -12.44 -8.63
N ASP A 5 -8.46 -12.97 -9.30
CA ASP A 5 -7.07 -12.68 -8.93
C ASP A 5 -6.75 -11.21 -9.16
N ALA A 6 -7.13 -10.67 -10.33
CA ALA A 6 -6.91 -9.26 -10.63
C ALA A 6 -7.71 -8.37 -9.68
N LYS A 7 -8.95 -8.75 -9.36
CA LYS A 7 -9.78 -8.01 -8.41
C LYS A 7 -9.16 -7.98 -7.02
N THR A 8 -8.66 -9.11 -6.55
CA THR A 8 -7.99 -9.20 -5.25
C THR A 8 -6.75 -8.33 -5.22
N CYS A 9 -5.95 -8.34 -6.28
CA CYS A 9 -4.77 -7.49 -6.39
C CYS A 9 -5.15 -6.01 -6.39
N VAL A 10 -6.21 -5.62 -7.10
CA VAL A 10 -6.68 -4.23 -7.12
C VAL A 10 -7.16 -3.80 -5.73
N ARG A 11 -7.86 -4.67 -5.02
CA ARG A 11 -8.28 -4.40 -3.64
C ARG A 11 -7.07 -4.18 -2.74
N TRP A 12 -6.06 -5.04 -2.88
CA TRP A 12 -4.81 -4.91 -2.13
C TRP A 12 -4.13 -3.57 -2.40
N LEU A 13 -4.02 -3.20 -3.67
CA LEU A 13 -3.38 -1.94 -4.08
C LEU A 13 -4.14 -0.70 -3.54
N ARG A 14 -5.47 -0.72 -3.60
CA ARG A 14 -6.30 0.36 -3.05
C ARG A 14 -6.15 0.46 -1.55
N LEU A 15 -6.15 -0.68 -0.87
CA LEU A 15 -5.99 -0.74 0.58
C LEU A 15 -4.61 -0.25 0.98
N ASN A 16 -3.56 -0.66 0.26
CA ASN A 16 -2.21 -0.21 0.49
C ASN A 16 -2.08 1.32 0.32
N ALA A 17 -2.69 1.89 -0.72
CA ALA A 17 -2.70 3.33 -0.94
C ALA A 17 -3.41 4.07 0.20
N HIS A 18 -4.50 3.51 0.72
CA HIS A 18 -5.22 4.08 1.86
C HIS A 18 -4.36 4.04 3.12
N ILE A 19 -3.68 2.91 3.36
CA ILE A 19 -2.73 2.78 4.48
C ILE A 19 -1.64 3.86 4.39
N GLU A 20 -1.05 4.03 3.22
CA GLU A 20 0.01 5.04 3.01
C GLU A 20 -0.50 6.46 3.31
N ARG A 21 -1.73 6.79 2.91
CA ARG A 21 -2.32 8.09 3.21
C ARG A 21 -2.53 8.29 4.71
N LEU A 22 -2.99 7.28 5.41
CA LEU A 22 -3.16 7.35 6.87
C LEU A 22 -1.82 7.45 7.59
N GLN A 23 -0.82 6.71 7.14
CA GLN A 23 0.53 6.80 7.70
C GLN A 23 1.12 8.21 7.51
N ALA A 24 0.91 8.81 6.35
CA ALA A 24 1.35 10.17 6.08
C ALA A 24 0.63 11.18 6.98
N ARG A 25 -0.67 11.00 7.18
CA ARG A 25 -1.46 11.84 8.08
C ARG A 25 -0.99 11.71 9.53
N TRP A 26 -0.74 10.48 9.97
CA TRP A 26 -0.21 10.21 11.31
C TRP A 26 1.12 10.92 11.52
N ALA A 27 2.03 10.79 10.56
CA ALA A 27 3.35 11.41 10.63
C ALA A 27 3.27 12.95 10.71
N ARG A 28 2.39 13.56 9.90
CA ARG A 28 2.19 15.01 9.93
C ARG A 28 1.61 15.47 11.27
N LEU A 29 0.65 14.73 11.79
CA LEU A 29 0.01 15.05 13.07
C LEU A 29 1.00 14.90 14.22
N GLU A 30 1.80 13.83 14.25
CA GLU A 30 2.84 13.65 15.24
C GLU A 30 3.87 14.78 15.18
N ALA A 31 4.32 15.14 13.99
CA ALA A 31 5.27 16.25 13.81
C ALA A 31 4.71 17.56 14.35
N TRP A 32 3.42 17.81 14.11
CA TRP A 32 2.75 19.00 14.64
C TRP A 32 2.68 18.98 16.17
N LEU A 33 2.33 17.81 16.75
CA LEU A 33 2.27 17.66 18.21
C LEU A 33 3.65 17.86 18.85
N VAL A 34 4.70 17.32 18.21
CA VAL A 34 6.07 17.49 18.69
C VAL A 34 6.45 18.97 18.68
N LYS A 35 6.14 19.67 17.59
CA LYS A 35 6.50 21.09 17.43
C LYS A 35 5.69 22.02 18.34
N GLU A 36 4.37 21.84 18.39
CA GLU A 36 3.47 22.78 19.05
C GLU A 36 3.18 22.44 20.52
N HIS A 37 3.32 21.18 20.93
CA HIS A 37 2.95 20.71 22.25
C HIS A 37 4.03 19.93 22.98
N SER A 38 5.27 19.89 22.46
CA SER A 38 6.38 19.15 23.07
C SER A 38 6.02 17.69 23.36
N TRP A 39 5.37 17.05 22.39
CA TRP A 39 4.79 15.72 22.51
C TRP A 39 5.71 14.67 23.14
N SER A 40 6.99 14.63 22.76
CA SER A 40 7.95 13.66 23.26
C SER A 40 8.29 13.83 24.75
N GLN A 41 7.97 14.98 25.33
CA GLN A 41 8.25 15.28 26.75
C GLN A 41 7.02 15.11 27.63
N LEU A 42 5.85 14.81 27.04
CA LEU A 42 4.62 14.67 27.78
C LEU A 42 4.48 13.28 28.38
N SER A 43 3.87 13.18 29.56
CA SER A 43 3.48 11.91 30.16
C SER A 43 2.27 11.31 29.41
N GLY A 44 1.96 10.05 29.68
CA GLY A 44 0.77 9.41 29.13
C GLY A 44 -0.52 10.20 29.39
N PRO A 45 -0.79 10.59 30.68
CA PRO A 45 -1.99 11.38 30.97
C PRO A 45 -2.02 12.73 30.27
N GLU A 46 -0.86 13.41 30.19
CA GLU A 46 -0.76 14.70 29.51
C GLU A 46 -1.07 14.57 28.01
N ARG A 47 -0.56 13.51 27.37
CA ARG A 47 -0.85 13.24 25.95
C ARG A 47 -2.33 13.00 25.73
N ARG A 48 -2.97 12.20 26.59
CA ARG A 48 -4.40 11.90 26.47
C ARG A 48 -5.29 13.11 26.68
N ALA A 49 -4.80 14.13 27.35
CA ALA A 49 -5.56 15.37 27.56
C ALA A 49 -5.60 16.26 26.33
N LEU A 50 -4.72 16.03 25.34
CA LEU A 50 -4.71 16.82 24.11
C LEU A 50 -5.80 16.32 23.16
N PRO A 51 -6.67 17.21 22.65
CA PRO A 51 -7.77 16.78 21.75
C PRO A 51 -7.29 16.03 20.51
N ARG A 52 -6.17 16.47 19.92
CA ARG A 52 -5.67 15.86 18.68
C ARG A 52 -4.91 14.55 18.92
N ALA A 53 -4.55 14.24 20.16
CA ALA A 53 -3.93 12.97 20.52
C ALA A 53 -4.89 11.81 20.27
N GLN A 54 -6.19 12.03 20.46
CA GLN A 54 -7.21 11.00 20.17
C GLN A 54 -7.20 10.65 18.68
N GLU A 55 -7.00 11.63 17.83
CA GLU A 55 -6.88 11.40 16.38
C GLU A 55 -5.72 10.45 16.04
N LEU A 56 -4.55 10.60 16.71
CA LEU A 56 -3.43 9.68 16.53
C LEU A 56 -3.83 8.25 16.91
N ALA A 57 -4.47 8.09 18.06
CA ALA A 57 -4.91 6.78 18.54
C ALA A 57 -5.95 6.16 17.59
N ASP A 58 -6.85 6.96 17.06
CA ASP A 58 -7.86 6.51 16.10
C ASP A 58 -7.21 6.04 14.79
N ILE A 59 -6.20 6.76 14.30
CA ILE A 59 -5.44 6.37 13.11
C ILE A 59 -4.71 5.06 13.37
N ASP A 60 -4.04 4.91 14.52
CA ASP A 60 -3.33 3.67 14.87
C ASP A 60 -4.28 2.47 14.88
N SER A 61 -5.45 2.61 15.51
CA SER A 61 -6.44 1.54 15.54
C SER A 61 -6.95 1.19 14.15
N CYS A 62 -7.18 2.19 13.33
CA CYS A 62 -7.61 2.00 11.95
C CYS A 62 -6.52 1.29 11.13
N LEU A 63 -5.26 1.70 11.29
CA LEU A 63 -4.13 1.07 10.60
C LEU A 63 -3.99 -0.40 10.96
N ASP A 64 -4.14 -0.76 12.23
CA ASP A 64 -4.06 -2.15 12.66
C ASP A 64 -5.08 -3.03 11.92
N LEU A 65 -6.32 -2.57 11.81
CA LEU A 65 -7.36 -3.27 11.07
C LEU A 65 -7.05 -3.36 9.58
N LEU A 66 -6.53 -2.29 9.00
CA LEU A 66 -6.19 -2.24 7.58
C LEU A 66 -5.00 -3.15 7.26
N PHE A 67 -4.00 -3.23 8.14
CA PHE A 67 -2.88 -4.15 7.99
C PHE A 67 -3.37 -5.61 7.99
N GLU A 68 -4.27 -5.97 8.90
CA GLU A 68 -4.84 -7.32 8.94
C GLU A 68 -5.57 -7.66 7.64
N LYS A 69 -6.37 -6.72 7.12
CA LYS A 69 -7.08 -6.90 5.84
C LYS A 69 -6.11 -7.05 4.68
N ARG A 70 -5.07 -6.23 4.65
CA ARG A 70 -4.05 -6.28 3.59
C ARG A 70 -3.33 -7.63 3.60
N ASP A 71 -2.94 -8.10 4.78
CA ASP A 71 -2.26 -9.39 4.93
C ASP A 71 -3.17 -10.55 4.50
N ALA A 72 -4.45 -10.48 4.84
CA ALA A 72 -5.43 -11.49 4.43
C ALA A 72 -5.61 -11.53 2.91
N LEU A 73 -5.65 -10.37 2.26
CA LEU A 73 -5.74 -10.29 0.79
C LEU A 73 -4.49 -10.89 0.14
N LEU A 74 -3.31 -10.58 0.67
CA LEU A 74 -2.05 -11.12 0.14
C LEU A 74 -2.02 -12.65 0.29
N ALA A 75 -2.42 -13.16 1.44
CA ALA A 75 -2.46 -14.61 1.69
C ALA A 75 -3.45 -15.32 0.77
N ALA A 76 -4.49 -14.64 0.32
CA ALA A 76 -5.50 -15.20 -0.57
C ALA A 76 -5.09 -15.18 -2.05
N MET A 77 -4.02 -14.47 -2.41
CA MET A 77 -3.57 -14.39 -3.79
C MET A 77 -2.87 -15.68 -4.20
N PRO A 78 -3.31 -16.36 -5.28
CA PRO A 78 -2.59 -17.52 -5.78
C PRO A 78 -1.26 -17.10 -6.41
N ALA A 79 -0.20 -17.84 -6.10
CA ALA A 79 1.13 -17.55 -6.62
C ALA A 79 1.26 -17.86 -8.12
N ALA A 80 0.46 -18.78 -8.62
CA ALA A 80 0.52 -19.24 -10.00
C ALA A 80 -0.90 -19.43 -10.56
N GLY A 81 -0.97 -19.70 -11.86
CA GLY A 81 -2.26 -19.98 -12.51
C GLY A 81 -3.05 -18.75 -12.87
N SER A 82 -2.38 -17.63 -13.09
CA SER A 82 -3.06 -16.39 -13.52
C SER A 82 -3.74 -16.61 -14.87
N PRO A 83 -5.05 -16.26 -14.99
CA PRO A 83 -5.81 -16.57 -16.21
C PRO A 83 -5.48 -15.68 -17.40
N ASN A 84 -4.89 -14.52 -17.17
CA ASN A 84 -4.58 -13.57 -18.24
C ASN A 84 -3.43 -12.65 -17.87
N LEU A 85 -3.00 -11.85 -18.84
CA LEU A 85 -1.89 -10.90 -18.68
C LEU A 85 -2.21 -9.81 -17.65
N GLU A 86 -3.43 -9.36 -17.59
CA GLU A 86 -3.89 -8.35 -16.62
C GLU A 86 -3.66 -8.82 -15.18
N SER A 87 -3.97 -10.08 -14.89
CA SER A 87 -3.72 -10.70 -13.60
C SER A 87 -2.23 -10.75 -13.26
N VAL A 88 -1.38 -11.08 -14.23
CA VAL A 88 0.07 -11.11 -14.04
C VAL A 88 0.59 -9.72 -13.72
N ILE A 89 0.16 -8.72 -14.47
CA ILE A 89 0.56 -7.32 -14.25
C ILE A 89 0.14 -6.87 -12.85
N ALA A 90 -1.10 -7.19 -12.44
CA ALA A 90 -1.61 -6.82 -11.12
C ALA A 90 -0.79 -7.44 -9.99
N LYS A 91 -0.41 -8.72 -10.11
CA LYS A 91 0.46 -9.39 -9.13
C LYS A 91 1.84 -8.74 -9.06
N LEU A 92 2.41 -8.39 -10.20
CA LEU A 92 3.70 -7.72 -10.23
C LEU A 92 3.63 -6.32 -9.61
N ALA A 93 2.52 -5.61 -9.80
CA ALA A 93 2.31 -4.31 -9.17
C ALA A 93 2.24 -4.42 -7.64
N VAL A 94 1.59 -5.47 -7.13
CA VAL A 94 1.58 -5.77 -5.68
C VAL A 94 3.01 -6.06 -5.21
N THR A 95 3.74 -6.89 -5.94
CA THR A 95 5.13 -7.26 -5.61
C THR A 95 6.04 -6.03 -5.55
N GLU A 96 5.88 -5.11 -6.50
CA GLU A 96 6.64 -3.86 -6.54
C GLU A 96 6.46 -3.05 -5.24
N ARG A 97 5.22 -3.03 -4.70
CA ARG A 97 4.93 -2.31 -3.46
C ARG A 97 5.48 -3.01 -2.22
N LEU A 98 5.66 -4.33 -2.29
CA LEU A 98 6.17 -5.13 -1.18
C LEU A 98 7.69 -5.09 -1.06
N ILE A 99 8.39 -4.87 -2.17
CA ILE A 99 9.85 -4.80 -2.19
C ILE A 99 10.28 -3.37 -1.92
N TRP A 100 10.98 -3.16 -0.82
CA TRP A 100 11.48 -1.84 -0.44
C TRP A 100 12.70 -1.47 -1.30
N PRO A 101 12.69 -0.32 -1.96
CA PRO A 101 13.83 0.10 -2.78
C PRO A 101 15.14 0.18 -2.01
N ASP A 102 15.07 0.57 -0.74
CA ASP A 102 16.26 0.70 0.13
C ASP A 102 16.87 -0.65 0.48
N ASP A 103 16.04 -1.70 0.58
CA ASP A 103 16.51 -3.04 0.92
C ASP A 103 17.13 -3.75 -0.27
N HIS A 104 16.56 -3.60 -1.45
CA HIS A 104 17.07 -4.26 -2.66
C HIS A 104 16.76 -3.39 -3.90
N PRO A 105 17.55 -2.33 -4.13
CA PRO A 105 17.27 -1.39 -5.22
C PRO A 105 17.21 -2.02 -6.60
N GLU A 106 18.10 -2.98 -6.89
CA GLU A 106 18.14 -3.65 -8.20
C GLU A 106 16.88 -4.49 -8.45
N ALA A 107 16.44 -5.24 -7.45
CA ALA A 107 15.22 -6.05 -7.57
C ALA A 107 13.98 -5.16 -7.74
N HIS A 108 13.91 -4.09 -6.98
CA HIS A 108 12.81 -3.13 -7.10
C HIS A 108 12.78 -2.52 -8.50
N ALA A 109 13.92 -2.08 -9.01
CA ALA A 109 14.03 -1.46 -10.35
C ALA A 109 13.63 -2.45 -11.44
N LEU A 110 14.05 -3.70 -11.35
CA LEU A 110 13.71 -4.72 -12.35
C LEU A 110 12.21 -5.00 -12.37
N ILE A 111 11.58 -5.10 -11.21
CA ILE A 111 10.13 -5.34 -11.12
C ILE A 111 9.36 -4.12 -11.61
N ALA A 112 9.73 -2.93 -11.17
CA ALA A 112 9.08 -1.69 -11.58
C ALA A 112 9.18 -1.50 -13.10
N GLY A 113 10.37 -1.73 -13.66
CA GLY A 113 10.60 -1.66 -15.09
C GLY A 113 9.80 -2.70 -15.87
N SER A 114 9.73 -3.93 -15.35
CA SER A 114 8.95 -5.00 -15.98
C SER A 114 7.45 -4.69 -16.01
N VAL A 115 6.91 -4.11 -14.93
CA VAL A 115 5.51 -3.66 -14.90
C VAL A 115 5.26 -2.59 -15.97
N GLN A 116 6.15 -1.61 -16.09
CA GLN A 116 6.05 -0.56 -17.09
C GLN A 116 6.09 -1.14 -18.51
N ASP A 117 7.02 -2.07 -18.77
CA ASP A 117 7.15 -2.72 -20.07
C ASP A 117 5.91 -3.52 -20.43
N LEU A 118 5.36 -4.28 -19.47
CA LEU A 118 4.15 -5.08 -19.70
C LEU A 118 2.95 -4.18 -19.97
N LEU A 119 2.81 -3.08 -19.27
CA LEU A 119 1.74 -2.10 -19.52
C LEU A 119 1.86 -1.50 -20.92
N ALA A 120 3.08 -1.13 -21.32
CA ALA A 120 3.33 -0.57 -22.64
C ALA A 120 3.01 -1.58 -23.74
N LEU A 121 3.43 -2.84 -23.58
CA LEU A 121 3.15 -3.91 -24.54
C LEU A 121 1.66 -4.18 -24.65
N THR A 122 0.95 -4.17 -23.53
CA THR A 122 -0.50 -4.36 -23.49
C THR A 122 -1.23 -3.23 -24.23
N GLN A 123 -0.81 -1.99 -24.03
CA GLN A 123 -1.35 -0.82 -24.72
C GLN A 123 -1.11 -0.87 -26.24
N ARG A 124 0.08 -1.29 -26.64
CA ARG A 124 0.41 -1.47 -28.06
C ARG A 124 -0.45 -2.54 -28.70
N GLY A 125 -0.63 -3.66 -27.99
CA GLY A 125 -1.51 -4.74 -28.49
C GLY A 125 -2.95 -4.26 -28.65
N ALA A 126 -3.46 -3.45 -27.72
CA ALA A 126 -4.80 -2.89 -27.81
C ALA A 126 -4.97 -1.89 -28.95
N GLN A 127 -3.87 -1.22 -29.37
CA GLN A 127 -3.88 -0.22 -30.45
C GLN A 127 -3.50 -0.82 -31.81
N ALA A 128 -3.09 -2.06 -31.86
CA ALA A 128 -2.70 -2.70 -33.10
C ALA A 128 -3.89 -2.84 -34.03
N PRO A 129 -3.75 -2.54 -35.33
CA PRO A 129 -4.83 -2.77 -36.29
C PRO A 129 -5.15 -4.25 -36.38
N SER A 130 -6.43 -4.56 -36.35
CA SER A 130 -6.92 -5.93 -36.48
C SER A 130 -6.83 -6.46 -37.90
#